data_4f9f478ecc91f57c8bcd31b311008485
#
_entry.id   4f9f478ecc91f57c8bcd31b311008485
#
_cell.length_a   1.000
_cell.length_b   1.000
_cell.length_c   1.000
_cell.angle_alpha   90.00
_cell.angle_beta   90.00
_cell.angle_gamma   90.00
#
_symmetry.space_group_name_H-M   'P 1'
#
loop_
_entity.id
_entity.type
_entity.pdbx_description
1 polymer ?
#
loop_
_entity_poly.entity_id
_entity_poly.type
_entity_poly.pdbx_seq_one_letter_code
_entity_poly.pdbx_strand_id
1 'polypeptide(L)'
;MPSTTYRLLWRAVRERRQVTFVSERKHREAYPVVLGYTATGEEALFAYQVGGHTSAGDKLPGWRCFYVNGIRELTSHKGGWL
;
A
#
# COMPACT_ATOMS: atom_id res chain seq x y z
N MET A 1 -7.81 -10.93 14.37
CA MET A 1 -7.97 -9.45 14.38
C MET A 1 -7.07 -8.83 13.35
N PRO A 2 -7.52 -7.79 12.62
CA PRO A 2 -6.65 -7.06 11.70
C PRO A 2 -5.50 -6.40 12.44
N SER A 3 -4.35 -6.32 11.78
CA SER A 3 -3.19 -5.63 12.33
C SER A 3 -3.43 -4.12 12.38
N THR A 4 -2.62 -3.41 13.14
CA THR A 4 -2.67 -1.94 13.19
C THR A 4 -2.43 -1.37 11.79
N THR A 5 -1.46 -1.91 11.06
CA THR A 5 -1.15 -1.46 9.71
C THR A 5 -2.36 -1.65 8.78
N TYR A 6 -3.04 -2.79 8.88
CA TYR A 6 -4.25 -3.05 8.09
C TYR A 6 -5.33 -2.00 8.37
N ARG A 7 -5.54 -1.65 9.64
CA ARG A 7 -6.54 -0.65 10.00
C ARG A 7 -6.21 0.73 9.44
N LEU A 8 -4.95 1.10 9.47
CA LEU A 8 -4.50 2.39 8.92
C LEU A 8 -4.70 2.41 7.41
N LEU A 9 -4.37 1.32 6.72
CA LEU A 9 -4.58 1.21 5.28
C LEU A 9 -6.07 1.22 4.93
N TRP A 10 -6.89 0.54 5.72
CA TRP A 10 -8.34 0.53 5.50
C TRP A 10 -8.91 1.95 5.57
N ARG A 11 -8.44 2.73 6.54
CA ARG A 11 -8.86 4.11 6.68
C ARG A 11 -8.41 4.92 5.47
N ALA A 12 -7.18 4.72 5.00
CA ALA A 12 -6.66 5.42 3.83
C ALA A 12 -7.47 5.07 2.57
N VAL A 13 -7.87 3.82 2.41
CA VAL A 13 -8.74 3.40 1.30
C VAL A 13 -10.08 4.13 1.38
N ARG A 14 -10.70 4.13 2.55
CA ARG A 14 -11.99 4.80 2.75
C ARG A 14 -11.94 6.30 2.50
N GLU A 15 -10.87 6.94 2.95
CA GLU A 15 -10.71 8.40 2.85
C GLU A 15 -10.00 8.81 1.57
N ARG A 16 -9.65 7.85 0.72
CA ARG A 16 -8.95 8.08 -0.54
C ARG A 16 -7.68 8.90 -0.35
N ARG A 17 -6.86 8.46 0.60
CA ARG A 17 -5.59 9.12 0.89
C ARG A 17 -4.45 8.41 0.21
N GLN A 18 -3.46 9.19 -0.20
CA GLN A 18 -2.19 8.64 -0.64
C GLN A 18 -1.41 8.15 0.58
N VAL A 19 -0.68 7.06 0.44
CA VAL A 19 0.18 6.55 1.49
C VAL A 19 1.60 6.43 0.98
N THR A 20 2.55 6.55 1.91
CA THR A 20 3.95 6.21 1.66
C THR A 20 4.36 5.16 2.68
N PHE A 21 5.20 4.26 2.26
CA PHE A 21 5.68 3.19 3.13
C PHE A 21 6.95 2.56 2.56
N VAL A 22 7.57 1.71 3.35
CA VAL A 22 8.73 0.92 2.91
C VAL A 22 8.29 -0.54 2.81
N SER A 23 8.56 -1.15 1.68
CA SER A 23 8.28 -2.56 1.43
C SER A 23 9.47 -3.15 0.70
N GLU A 24 9.98 -4.28 1.18
CA GLU A 24 11.17 -4.93 0.62
C GLU A 24 12.35 -3.97 0.52
N ARG A 25 12.53 -3.15 1.56
CA ARG A 25 13.60 -2.15 1.67
C ARG A 25 13.52 -1.04 0.62
N LYS A 26 12.36 -0.88 -0.02
CA LYS A 26 12.15 0.15 -1.03
C LYS A 26 11.04 1.08 -0.57
N HIS A 27 11.28 2.38 -0.72
CA HIS A 27 10.27 3.39 -0.44
C HIS A 27 9.22 3.38 -1.56
N ARG A 28 7.94 3.40 -1.17
CA ARG A 28 6.83 3.34 -2.11
C ARG A 28 5.87 4.49 -1.84
N GLU A 29 5.35 5.08 -2.93
CA GLU A 29 4.30 6.09 -2.87
C GLU A 29 3.13 5.56 -3.68
N ALA A 30 1.98 5.35 -3.03
CA ALA A 30 0.88 4.65 -3.68
C ALA A 30 -0.48 5.15 -3.21
N TYR A 31 -1.48 4.89 -4.05
CA TYR A 31 -2.89 5.06 -3.70
C TYR A 31 -3.45 3.69 -3.38
N PRO A 32 -3.82 3.42 -2.12
CA PRO A 32 -4.40 2.12 -1.77
C PRO A 32 -5.81 2.00 -2.33
N VAL A 33 -6.10 0.87 -2.94
CA VAL A 33 -7.39 0.67 -3.61
C VAL A 33 -8.20 -0.44 -2.98
N VAL A 34 -7.60 -1.61 -2.84
CA VAL A 34 -8.29 -2.78 -2.29
C VAL A 34 -7.46 -3.37 -1.17
N LEU A 35 -8.11 -3.68 -0.08
CA LEU A 35 -7.49 -4.31 1.08
C LEU A 35 -8.26 -5.59 1.38
N GLY A 36 -7.55 -6.67 1.62
CA GLY A 36 -8.20 -7.95 1.87
C GLY A 36 -7.21 -9.00 2.35
N TYR A 37 -7.58 -10.24 2.13
CA TYR A 37 -6.79 -11.39 2.57
C TYR A 37 -6.51 -12.31 1.40
N THR A 38 -5.33 -12.92 1.42
CA THR A 38 -4.99 -13.94 0.44
C THR A 38 -5.75 -15.24 0.78
N ALA A 39 -5.67 -16.22 -0.13
CA ALA A 39 -6.26 -17.53 0.10
C ALA A 39 -5.73 -18.22 1.36
N THR A 40 -4.52 -17.87 1.78
CA THR A 40 -3.90 -18.42 2.99
C THR A 40 -4.14 -17.55 4.23
N GLY A 41 -4.98 -16.51 4.12
CA GLY A 41 -5.36 -15.68 5.26
C GLY A 41 -4.40 -14.54 5.57
N GLU A 42 -3.48 -14.23 4.70
CA GLU A 42 -2.55 -13.13 4.91
C GLU A 42 -3.16 -11.80 4.47
N GLU A 43 -2.93 -10.75 5.25
CA GLU A 43 -3.39 -9.41 4.88
C GLU A 43 -2.63 -8.93 3.65
N ALA A 44 -3.36 -8.39 2.67
CA ALA A 44 -2.78 -7.95 1.41
C ALA A 44 -3.39 -6.63 0.95
N LEU A 45 -2.57 -5.82 0.32
CA LEU A 45 -2.97 -4.53 -0.24
C LEU A 45 -2.76 -4.53 -1.75
N PHE A 46 -3.79 -4.13 -2.49
CA PHE A 46 -3.66 -3.85 -3.92
C PHE A 46 -3.70 -2.34 -4.09
N ALA A 47 -2.64 -1.77 -4.64
CA ALA A 47 -2.46 -0.32 -4.72
C ALA A 47 -1.90 0.10 -6.07
N TYR A 48 -2.14 1.37 -6.40
CA TYR A 48 -1.59 1.98 -7.59
C TYR A 48 -0.35 2.78 -7.17
N GLN A 49 0.83 2.25 -7.46
CA GLN A 49 2.08 2.89 -7.09
C GLN A 49 2.44 3.96 -8.11
N VAL A 50 2.65 5.18 -7.62
CA VAL A 50 2.92 6.34 -8.47
C VAL A 50 4.34 6.89 -8.30
N GLY A 51 5.05 6.48 -7.27
CA GLY A 51 6.40 6.97 -7.00
C GLY A 51 7.18 6.03 -6.12
N GLY A 52 8.43 6.40 -5.83
CA GLY A 52 9.34 5.60 -5.06
C GLY A 52 10.07 4.58 -5.92
N HIS A 53 10.51 3.50 -5.31
CA HIS A 53 11.28 2.46 -5.98
C HIS A 53 10.42 1.25 -6.28
N THR A 54 10.79 0.51 -7.33
CA THR A 54 10.14 -0.74 -7.70
C THR A 54 11.19 -1.82 -7.90
N SER A 55 10.71 -3.04 -8.09
CA SER A 55 11.58 -4.13 -8.51
C SER A 55 12.16 -3.86 -9.89
N ALA A 56 13.33 -4.40 -10.17
CA ALA A 56 14.00 -4.20 -11.45
C ALA A 56 13.09 -4.60 -12.61
N GLY A 57 13.01 -3.75 -13.62
CA GLY A 57 12.20 -3.99 -14.79
C GLY A 57 10.77 -3.48 -14.69
N ASP A 58 10.29 -3.13 -13.51
CA ASP A 58 8.95 -2.58 -13.33
C ASP A 58 8.92 -1.11 -13.69
N LYS A 59 7.81 -0.68 -14.27
CA LYS A 59 7.61 0.72 -14.62
C LYS A 59 6.56 1.37 -13.72
N LEU A 60 6.76 2.64 -13.44
CA LEU A 60 5.79 3.45 -12.71
C LEU A 60 5.11 4.44 -13.68
N PRO A 61 3.84 4.78 -13.43
CA PRO A 61 2.98 4.23 -12.40
C PRO A 61 2.46 2.83 -12.77
N GLY A 62 2.02 2.08 -11.78
CA GLY A 62 1.48 0.76 -12.04
C GLY A 62 0.84 0.11 -10.82
N TRP A 63 0.04 -0.91 -11.09
CA TRP A 63 -0.63 -1.67 -10.05
C TRP A 63 0.35 -2.62 -9.38
N ARG A 64 0.27 -2.70 -8.04
CA ARG A 64 1.14 -3.57 -7.25
C ARG A 64 0.36 -4.19 -6.11
N CYS A 65 0.76 -5.41 -5.76
CA CYS A 65 0.25 -6.08 -4.57
C CYS A 65 1.33 -6.10 -3.51
N PHE A 66 0.94 -5.83 -2.26
CA PHE A 66 1.87 -5.83 -1.13
C PHE A 66 1.28 -6.66 -0.01
N TYR A 67 2.13 -7.45 0.65
CA TYR A 67 1.72 -8.08 1.91
C TYR A 67 1.81 -7.04 3.02
N VAL A 68 0.74 -6.93 3.79
CA VAL A 68 0.65 -5.89 4.82
C VAL A 68 1.72 -6.08 5.90
N ASN A 69 2.03 -7.33 6.24
CA ASN A 69 3.06 -7.59 7.25
C ASN A 69 4.46 -7.17 6.81
N GLY A 70 4.68 -6.92 5.54
CA GLY A 70 5.95 -6.41 5.02
C GLY A 70 6.02 -4.90 4.92
N ILE A 71 4.93 -4.21 5.25
CA ILE A 71 4.89 -2.75 5.17
C ILE A 71 5.47 -2.14 6.44
N ARG A 72 6.39 -1.19 6.25
CA ARG A 72 7.05 -0.46 7.33
C ARG A 72 6.90 1.04 7.10
N GLU A 73 6.96 1.81 8.18
CA GLU A 73 6.98 3.27 8.14
C GLU A 73 5.81 3.84 7.34
N LEU A 74 4.62 3.30 7.57
CA LEU A 74 3.42 3.73 6.87
C LEU A 74 3.01 5.14 7.30
N THR A 75 2.85 6.03 6.34
CA THR A 75 2.35 7.38 6.56
C THR A 75 1.23 7.67 5.58
N SER A 76 0.14 8.24 6.08
CA SER A 76 -1.01 8.63 5.28
C SER A 76 -0.97 10.15 5.06
N HIS A 77 -1.28 10.57 3.86
CA HIS A 77 -1.23 11.98 3.48
C HIS A 77 -2.61 12.48 3.08
N LYS A 78 -2.92 13.71 3.48
CA LYS A 78 -4.12 14.38 3.00
C LYS A 78 -3.95 14.75 1.54
N GLY A 79 -5.05 14.85 0.84
CA GLY A 79 -5.04 15.09 -0.58
C GLY A 79 -5.53 13.84 -1.26
N GLY A 80 -6.64 13.94 -1.84
CA GLY A 80 -7.28 12.79 -2.41
C GLY A 80 -6.60 12.30 -3.66
N TRP A 81 -7.16 11.26 -4.16
CA TRP A 81 -6.82 10.76 -5.47
C TRP A 81 -7.24 11.75 -6.55
N LEU A 82 -6.63 11.58 -7.66
CA LEU A 82 -7.08 12.21 -8.89
C LEU A 82 -8.47 11.72 -9.28
#